data_223a63220ee8cb6ca1aecbf0092d7442
#
_entry.id   223a63220ee8cb6ca1aecbf0092d7442
#
_cell.length_a   1.000
_cell.length_b   1.000
_cell.length_c   1.000
_cell.angle_alpha   90.00
_cell.angle_beta   90.00
_cell.angle_gamma   90.00
#
_symmetry.space_group_name_H-M   'P 1'
#
loop_
_entity.id
_entity.type
_entity.pdbx_description
1 polymer ?
#
loop_
_entity_poly.entity_id
_entity_poly.type
_entity_poly.pdbx_seq_one_letter_code
_entity_poly.pdbx_strand_id
1 'polypeptide(L)'
;MTTMHRSPSRRGFCLCCIAATGIAATGGWLTPKQAYAEARNIVDMIRADAAQSPIVVHNLRGNVSVLEGSGGNVAVLTGQDGKLLVDAGITASRRRILEALATLSNDPITHLI
;
A
#
# COMPACT_ATOMS: atom_id res chain seq x y z
N MET A 1 14.03 -41.49 -23.34
CA MET A 1 14.42 -40.06 -23.25
C MET A 1 13.50 -39.36 -22.23
N THR A 2 13.99 -39.21 -21.01
CA THR A 2 13.19 -38.64 -19.89
C THR A 2 13.44 -37.14 -19.87
N THR A 3 12.47 -36.34 -20.27
CA THR A 3 12.51 -34.88 -20.17
C THR A 3 12.33 -34.47 -18.70
N MET A 4 13.42 -34.01 -18.08
CA MET A 4 13.40 -33.39 -16.76
C MET A 4 12.62 -32.07 -16.84
N HIS A 5 11.43 -32.06 -16.31
CA HIS A 5 10.63 -30.87 -16.13
C HIS A 5 11.21 -30.07 -14.94
N ARG A 6 12.05 -29.11 -15.24
CA ARG A 6 12.64 -28.22 -14.23
C ARG A 6 11.60 -27.18 -13.86
N SER A 7 11.01 -27.31 -12.68
CA SER A 7 10.08 -26.29 -12.14
C SER A 7 10.83 -24.95 -11.96
N PRO A 8 10.29 -23.82 -12.44
CA PRO A 8 10.93 -22.52 -12.27
C PRO A 8 10.95 -22.13 -10.78
N SER A 9 12.11 -21.68 -10.30
CA SER A 9 12.23 -21.20 -8.93
C SER A 9 11.40 -19.93 -8.73
N ARG A 10 10.88 -19.69 -7.50
CA ARG A 10 10.07 -18.49 -7.16
C ARG A 10 10.78 -17.17 -7.53
N ARG A 11 12.12 -17.14 -7.47
CA ARG A 11 12.92 -15.97 -7.86
C ARG A 11 12.97 -15.76 -9.38
N GLY A 12 13.00 -16.84 -10.16
CA GLY A 12 12.96 -16.76 -11.62
C GLY A 12 11.59 -16.37 -12.17
N PHE A 13 10.51 -16.76 -11.47
CA PHE A 13 9.15 -16.40 -11.86
C PHE A 13 8.90 -14.88 -11.78
N CYS A 14 9.33 -14.21 -10.71
CA CYS A 14 9.18 -12.76 -10.55
C CYS A 14 9.89 -11.94 -11.62
N LEU A 15 11.13 -12.31 -11.98
CA LEU A 15 11.90 -11.61 -13.02
C LEU A 15 11.31 -11.81 -14.43
N CYS A 16 10.85 -13.01 -14.75
CA CYS A 16 10.20 -13.29 -16.04
C CYS A 16 8.85 -12.59 -16.19
N CYS A 17 8.04 -12.50 -15.11
CA CYS A 17 6.75 -11.81 -15.17
C CYS A 17 6.90 -10.31 -15.38
N ILE A 18 7.86 -9.65 -14.73
CA ILE A 18 8.12 -8.22 -14.91
C ILE A 18 8.61 -7.93 -16.33
N ALA A 19 9.51 -8.76 -16.88
CA ALA A 19 10.01 -8.59 -18.24
C ALA A 19 8.92 -8.87 -19.32
N ALA A 20 8.08 -9.90 -19.12
CA ALA A 20 7.06 -10.28 -20.09
C ALA A 20 5.89 -9.30 -20.15
N THR A 21 5.44 -8.74 -19.01
CA THR A 21 4.38 -7.74 -18.98
C THR A 21 4.82 -6.39 -19.56
N GLY A 22 6.06 -5.98 -19.35
CA GLY A 22 6.59 -4.73 -19.92
C GLY A 22 6.64 -4.74 -21.45
N ILE A 23 7.01 -5.88 -22.06
CA ILE A 23 7.12 -6.01 -23.52
C ILE A 23 5.75 -6.18 -24.18
N ALA A 24 4.81 -6.89 -23.55
CA ALA A 24 3.48 -7.16 -24.13
C ALA A 24 2.57 -5.92 -24.08
N ALA A 25 2.73 -5.06 -23.08
CA ALA A 25 1.86 -3.90 -22.91
C ALA A 25 2.22 -2.70 -23.83
N THR A 26 3.45 -2.63 -24.32
CA THR A 26 3.96 -1.43 -25.02
C THR A 26 4.31 -1.64 -26.49
N GLY A 27 4.27 -2.88 -26.98
CA GLY A 27 4.58 -3.19 -28.38
C GLY A 27 5.99 -2.79 -28.84
N GLY A 28 6.90 -2.46 -27.92
CA GLY A 28 8.24 -2.01 -28.24
C GLY A 28 9.09 -1.66 -27.02
N TRP A 29 10.35 -1.34 -27.26
CA TRP A 29 11.28 -0.89 -26.22
C TRP A 29 10.90 0.48 -25.72
N LEU A 30 10.47 0.57 -24.45
CA LEU A 30 10.31 1.86 -23.78
C LEU A 30 11.66 2.54 -23.61
N THR A 31 11.76 3.79 -24.03
CA THR A 31 12.91 4.60 -23.65
C THR A 31 12.88 4.85 -22.13
N PRO A 32 14.04 5.07 -21.46
CA PRO A 32 14.05 5.39 -20.03
C PRO A 32 13.13 6.57 -19.64
N LYS A 33 12.97 7.56 -20.51
CA LYS A 33 12.04 8.68 -20.30
C LYS A 33 10.58 8.26 -20.32
N GLN A 34 10.19 7.37 -21.24
CA GLN A 34 8.83 6.85 -21.34
C GLN A 34 8.50 5.95 -20.14
N ALA A 35 9.43 5.07 -19.75
CA ALA A 35 9.27 4.24 -18.56
C ALA A 35 9.11 5.09 -17.29
N TYR A 36 9.85 6.18 -17.16
CA TYR A 36 9.75 7.09 -16.04
C TYR A 36 8.42 7.88 -16.04
N ALA A 37 7.96 8.34 -17.20
CA ALA A 37 6.68 9.03 -17.34
C ALA A 37 5.50 8.12 -16.99
N GLU A 38 5.51 6.89 -17.46
CA GLU A 38 4.51 5.86 -17.13
C GLU A 38 4.49 5.58 -15.61
N ALA A 39 5.66 5.41 -14.99
CA ALA A 39 5.76 5.20 -13.55
C ALA A 39 5.19 6.38 -12.75
N ARG A 40 5.43 7.62 -13.17
CA ARG A 40 4.84 8.81 -12.54
C ARG A 40 3.33 8.85 -12.66
N ASN A 41 2.78 8.53 -13.82
CA ASN A 41 1.32 8.48 -14.04
C ASN A 41 0.65 7.47 -13.12
N ILE A 42 1.26 6.30 -12.90
CA ILE A 42 0.76 5.27 -11.97
C ILE A 42 0.78 5.80 -10.53
N VAL A 43 1.87 6.45 -10.11
CA VAL A 43 1.98 7.02 -8.76
C VAL A 43 0.94 8.12 -8.53
N ASP A 44 0.73 9.00 -9.51
CA ASP A 44 -0.25 10.08 -9.39
C ASP A 44 -1.68 9.54 -9.36
N MET A 45 -1.97 8.48 -10.11
CA MET A 45 -3.25 7.78 -10.07
C MET A 45 -3.50 7.14 -8.71
N ILE A 46 -2.51 6.43 -8.14
CA ILE A 46 -2.61 5.83 -6.80
C ILE A 46 -2.84 6.90 -5.73
N ARG A 47 -2.15 8.05 -5.82
CA ARG A 47 -2.34 9.16 -4.89
C ARG A 47 -3.73 9.80 -5.00
N ALA A 48 -4.22 9.98 -6.21
CA ALA A 48 -5.55 10.52 -6.46
C ALA A 48 -6.64 9.58 -5.91
N ASP A 49 -6.51 8.28 -6.12
CA ASP A 49 -7.39 7.26 -5.57
C ASP A 49 -7.36 7.27 -4.04
N ALA A 50 -6.17 7.27 -3.44
CA ALA A 50 -6.02 7.30 -1.99
C ALA A 50 -6.60 8.56 -1.32
N ALA A 51 -6.61 9.69 -2.02
CA ALA A 51 -7.24 10.92 -1.52
C ALA A 51 -8.77 10.81 -1.44
N GLN A 52 -9.39 9.93 -2.22
CA GLN A 52 -10.85 9.77 -2.32
C GLN A 52 -11.36 8.49 -1.66
N SER A 53 -10.53 7.47 -1.53
CA SER A 53 -10.90 6.17 -0.96
C SER A 53 -11.31 6.29 0.50
N PRO A 54 -12.40 5.66 0.93
CA PRO A 54 -12.81 5.64 2.33
C PRO A 54 -11.79 4.87 3.18
N ILE A 55 -11.67 5.26 4.45
CA ILE A 55 -10.96 4.46 5.45
C ILE A 55 -11.99 3.61 6.20
N VAL A 56 -11.76 2.31 6.20
CA VAL A 56 -12.59 1.35 6.95
C VAL A 56 -11.92 1.02 8.28
N VAL A 57 -12.67 1.14 9.37
CA VAL A 57 -12.16 0.85 10.72
C VAL A 57 -12.58 -0.56 11.12
N HIS A 58 -11.59 -1.41 11.37
CA HIS A 58 -11.78 -2.77 11.88
C HIS A 58 -11.36 -2.82 13.34
N ASN A 59 -12.32 -2.97 14.24
CA ASN A 59 -12.03 -3.21 15.64
C ASN A 59 -11.66 -4.69 15.83
N LEU A 60 -10.46 -4.96 16.32
CA LEU A 60 -9.97 -6.32 16.51
C LEU A 60 -10.24 -6.79 17.95
N ARG A 61 -9.21 -6.84 18.80
CA ARG A 61 -9.32 -7.31 20.17
C ARG A 61 -8.90 -6.20 21.14
N GLY A 62 -9.68 -6.02 22.21
CA GLY A 62 -9.40 -5.02 23.22
C GLY A 62 -9.41 -3.60 22.62
N ASN A 63 -8.29 -2.91 22.77
CA ASN A 63 -8.07 -1.54 22.31
C ASN A 63 -7.25 -1.44 21.01
N VAL A 64 -7.16 -2.53 20.23
CA VAL A 64 -6.47 -2.59 18.95
C VAL A 64 -7.48 -2.47 17.81
N SER A 65 -7.22 -1.56 16.88
CA SER A 65 -7.99 -1.39 15.64
C SER A 65 -7.06 -1.35 14.44
N VAL A 66 -7.59 -1.62 13.27
CA VAL A 66 -6.88 -1.46 11.99
C VAL A 66 -7.69 -0.53 11.10
N LEU A 67 -7.03 0.48 10.57
CA LEU A 67 -7.56 1.36 9.53
C LEU A 67 -7.12 0.79 8.19
N GLU A 68 -8.07 0.31 7.40
CA GLU A 68 -7.86 -0.18 6.04
C GLU A 68 -8.18 0.93 5.05
N GLY A 69 -7.26 1.21 4.13
CA GLY A 69 -7.46 2.22 3.10
C GLY A 69 -6.53 2.07 1.92
N SER A 70 -6.75 2.85 0.88
CA SER A 70 -5.83 2.94 -0.24
C SER A 70 -4.50 3.53 0.23
N GLY A 71 -3.43 2.79 0.02
CA GLY A 71 -2.08 3.16 0.46
C GLY A 71 -1.56 2.39 1.66
N GLY A 72 -2.32 1.39 2.15
CA GLY A 72 -1.90 0.48 3.20
C GLY A 72 -2.83 0.46 4.42
N ASN A 73 -2.47 -0.36 5.39
CA ASN A 73 -3.20 -0.51 6.63
C ASN A 73 -2.42 0.14 7.78
N VAL A 74 -3.12 0.87 8.64
CA VAL A 74 -2.53 1.48 9.85
C VAL A 74 -3.08 0.75 11.06
N ALA A 75 -2.21 0.14 11.87
CA ALA A 75 -2.64 -0.43 13.14
C ALA A 75 -2.64 0.66 14.22
N VAL A 76 -3.67 0.66 15.06
CA VAL A 76 -3.89 1.65 16.11
C VAL A 76 -4.13 0.95 17.44
N LEU A 77 -3.33 1.31 18.43
CA LEU A 77 -3.55 0.94 19.83
C LEU A 77 -3.99 2.21 20.58
N THR A 78 -5.17 2.17 21.20
CA THR A 78 -5.66 3.26 22.05
C THR A 78 -5.43 2.93 23.53
N GLY A 79 -5.02 3.91 24.32
CA GLY A 79 -4.74 3.74 25.73
C GLY A 79 -4.85 5.05 26.50
N GLN A 80 -4.67 4.99 27.83
CA GLN A 80 -4.72 6.17 28.70
C GLN A 80 -3.60 7.18 28.38
N ASP A 81 -2.50 6.70 27.84
CA ASP A 81 -1.34 7.54 27.47
C ASP A 81 -1.45 8.13 26.05
N GLY A 82 -2.55 7.88 25.35
CA GLY A 82 -2.78 8.32 23.98
C GLY A 82 -2.87 7.19 22.97
N LYS A 83 -2.61 7.50 21.70
CA LYS A 83 -2.62 6.55 20.60
C LYS A 83 -1.20 6.18 20.14
N LEU A 84 -0.94 4.88 19.97
CA LEU A 84 0.22 4.37 19.26
C LEU A 84 -0.23 3.88 17.89
N LEU A 85 0.47 4.31 16.85
CA LEU A 85 0.23 3.90 15.47
C LEU A 85 1.42 3.08 14.96
N VAL A 86 1.12 2.04 14.19
CA VAL A 86 2.09 1.34 13.35
C VAL A 86 1.75 1.65 11.92
N ASP A 87 2.68 2.28 11.21
CA ASP A 87 2.50 2.93 9.91
C ASP A 87 1.65 4.22 10.00
N ALA A 88 1.73 5.05 8.99
CA ALA A 88 0.99 6.31 8.86
C ALA A 88 0.26 6.45 7.53
N GLY A 89 0.36 5.43 6.66
CA GLY A 89 -0.17 5.48 5.31
C GLY A 89 0.56 6.51 4.43
N ILE A 90 -0.11 7.00 3.41
CA ILE A 90 0.45 7.98 2.48
C ILE A 90 -0.13 9.38 2.72
N THR A 91 0.61 10.42 2.34
CA THR A 91 0.23 11.82 2.56
C THR A 91 -1.16 12.15 1.98
N ALA A 92 -1.54 11.56 0.86
CA ALA A 92 -2.83 11.79 0.21
C ALA A 92 -4.03 11.33 1.06
N SER A 93 -3.89 10.27 1.85
CA SER A 93 -4.94 9.74 2.74
C SER A 93 -4.94 10.36 4.15
N ARG A 94 -3.96 11.23 4.47
CA ARG A 94 -3.76 11.78 5.81
C ARG A 94 -5.05 12.33 6.47
N ARG A 95 -5.81 13.15 5.76
CA ARG A 95 -7.03 13.75 6.31
C ARG A 95 -8.04 12.68 6.73
N ARG A 96 -8.27 11.69 5.89
CA ARG A 96 -9.20 10.59 6.16
C ARG A 96 -8.72 9.68 7.28
N ILE A 97 -7.41 9.43 7.37
CA ILE A 97 -6.83 8.70 8.49
C ILE A 97 -7.05 9.45 9.81
N LEU A 98 -6.82 10.76 9.84
CA LEU A 98 -7.07 11.57 11.04
C LEU A 98 -8.56 11.60 11.44
N GLU A 99 -9.47 11.69 10.47
CA GLU A 99 -10.92 11.59 10.70
C GLU A 99 -11.28 10.22 11.30
N ALA A 100 -10.75 9.13 10.75
CA ALA A 100 -10.96 7.78 11.28
C ALA A 100 -10.36 7.59 12.68
N LEU A 101 -9.17 8.12 12.95
CA LEU A 101 -8.53 8.09 14.26
C LEU A 101 -9.35 8.84 15.33
N ALA A 102 -10.01 9.93 14.96
CA ALA A 102 -10.89 10.68 15.86
C ALA A 102 -12.13 9.88 16.26
N THR A 103 -12.60 8.93 15.44
CA THR A 103 -13.71 8.03 15.82
C THR A 103 -13.31 7.00 16.86
N LEU A 104 -12.02 6.68 16.99
CA LEU A 104 -11.51 5.70 17.96
C LEU A 104 -11.24 6.33 19.34
N SER A 105 -10.63 7.50 19.37
CA SER A 105 -10.32 8.26 20.59
C SER A 105 -10.01 9.70 20.24
N ASN A 106 -10.27 10.63 21.17
CA ASN A 106 -9.85 12.04 21.08
C ASN A 106 -8.42 12.27 21.60
N ASP A 107 -7.79 11.25 22.18
CA ASP A 107 -6.44 11.36 22.74
C ASP A 107 -5.40 11.63 21.64
N PRO A 108 -4.28 12.26 21.98
CA PRO A 108 -3.22 12.55 21.01
C PRO A 108 -2.52 11.27 20.51
N ILE A 109 -1.90 11.37 19.33
CA ILE A 109 -0.95 10.36 18.86
C ILE A 109 0.36 10.61 19.60
N THR A 110 0.80 9.65 20.40
CA THR A 110 2.01 9.76 21.21
C THR A 110 3.18 8.96 20.64
N HIS A 111 2.87 7.90 19.91
CA HIS A 111 3.89 7.04 19.30
C HIS A 111 3.52 6.70 17.86
N LEU A 112 4.52 6.71 16.98
CA LEU A 112 4.45 6.28 15.59
C LEU A 112 5.66 5.40 15.28
N ILE A 113 5.39 4.20 14.77
CA ILE A 113 6.40 3.18 14.42
C ILE A 113 6.35 2.93 12.91
#